data_a7a07fba13aaae05b3111e18c0e3ff60
#
_entry.id   a7a07fba13aaae05b3111e18c0e3ff60
#
_cell.length_a   1.000
_cell.length_b   1.000
_cell.length_c   1.000
_cell.angle_alpha   90.00
_cell.angle_beta   90.00
_cell.angle_gamma   90.00
#
_symmetry.space_group_name_H-M   'P 1'
#
loop_
_entity.id
_entity.type
_entity.pdbx_description
1 polymer ?
#
loop_
_entity_poly.entity_id
_entity_poly.type
_entity_poly.pdbx_seq_one_letter_code
_entity_poly.pdbx_strand_id
1 'polypeptide(L)'
;VLIMTPIVLAMMRALKFEDRHILPFVMASGFIADATSLPLVISNLVNILSADYFGIGFSAYAVRMIVPNLVSLAVALLVLYAYYRKAIPPAYDAAKVRSPRDAVKQAGLFRVSWVILAVLLAGFLLDKWLSIPVSFLIGAAAFVFLAVTWKSPAVRTREVLKAAPWH
;
A
#
# COMPACT_ATOMS: atom_id res chain seq x y z
N VAL A 1 -6.53 -2.31 -2.33
CA VAL A 1 -7.95 -1.94 -2.14
C VAL A 1 -8.53 -2.59 -0.89
N LEU A 2 -8.46 -3.92 -0.72
CA LEU A 2 -9.08 -4.65 0.41
C LEU A 2 -8.67 -4.14 1.81
N ILE A 3 -7.43 -3.66 1.97
CA ILE A 3 -6.94 -3.14 3.26
C ILE A 3 -7.29 -1.66 3.42
N MET A 4 -7.15 -0.87 2.36
CA MET A 4 -7.34 0.57 2.43
C MET A 4 -8.81 0.97 2.61
N THR A 5 -9.73 0.28 1.94
CA THR A 5 -11.16 0.60 1.99
C THR A 5 -11.73 0.57 3.42
N PRO A 6 -11.52 -0.48 4.23
CA PRO A 6 -11.97 -0.48 5.63
C PRO A 6 -11.35 0.63 6.48
N ILE A 7 -10.08 0.97 6.23
CA ILE A 7 -9.37 2.04 6.97
C ILE A 7 -10.01 3.39 6.65
N VAL A 8 -10.19 3.69 5.36
CA VAL A 8 -10.84 4.94 4.91
C VAL A 8 -12.25 5.03 5.46
N LEU A 9 -13.04 3.94 5.39
CA LEU A 9 -14.39 3.90 5.92
C LEU A 9 -14.42 4.16 7.43
N ALA A 10 -13.53 3.52 8.19
CA ALA A 10 -13.43 3.74 9.63
C ALA A 10 -13.04 5.18 9.96
N MET A 11 -12.12 5.78 9.20
CA MET A 11 -11.70 7.17 9.37
C MET A 11 -12.86 8.15 9.07
N MET A 12 -13.57 7.95 7.97
CA MET A 12 -14.72 8.81 7.62
C MET A 12 -15.84 8.72 8.65
N ARG A 13 -16.12 7.53 9.17
CA ARG A 13 -17.09 7.33 10.26
C ARG A 13 -16.66 7.99 11.57
N ALA A 14 -15.37 7.93 11.91
CA ALA A 14 -14.81 8.60 13.08
C ALA A 14 -14.95 10.13 12.97
N LEU A 15 -14.85 10.68 11.76
CA LEU A 15 -15.11 12.08 11.46
C LEU A 15 -16.61 12.45 11.42
N LYS A 16 -17.49 11.45 11.61
CA LYS A 16 -18.97 11.61 11.56
C LYS A 16 -19.47 12.16 10.22
N PHE A 17 -18.86 11.75 9.10
CA PHE A 17 -19.37 12.08 7.79
C PHE A 17 -20.66 11.32 7.48
N GLU A 18 -21.59 11.98 6.81
CA GLU A 18 -22.77 11.33 6.25
C GLU A 18 -22.39 10.39 5.11
N ASP A 19 -23.15 9.32 4.89
CA ASP A 19 -22.85 8.29 3.90
C ASP A 19 -22.62 8.84 2.49
N ARG A 20 -23.33 9.91 2.09
CA ARG A 20 -23.12 10.62 0.81
C ARG A 20 -21.72 11.21 0.66
N HIS A 21 -21.07 11.59 1.76
CA HIS A 21 -19.72 12.15 1.78
C HIS A 21 -18.65 11.08 1.92
N ILE A 22 -19.01 9.86 2.34
CA ILE A 22 -18.08 8.73 2.50
C ILE A 22 -17.75 8.12 1.13
N LEU A 23 -18.74 7.97 0.27
CA LEU A 23 -18.58 7.33 -1.03
C LEU A 23 -17.42 7.89 -1.88
N PRO A 24 -17.26 9.22 -2.03
CA PRO A 24 -16.14 9.80 -2.78
C PRO A 24 -14.77 9.33 -2.29
N PHE A 25 -14.58 9.27 -0.98
CA PHE A 25 -13.28 8.87 -0.38
C PHE A 25 -13.01 7.38 -0.54
N VAL A 26 -14.03 6.54 -0.42
CA VAL A 26 -13.92 5.10 -0.66
C VAL A 26 -13.59 4.82 -2.12
N MET A 27 -14.29 5.45 -3.05
CA MET A 27 -14.02 5.32 -4.49
C MET A 27 -12.64 5.85 -4.84
N ALA A 28 -12.27 7.02 -4.31
CA ALA A 28 -10.93 7.58 -4.51
C ALA A 28 -9.83 6.65 -4.00
N SER A 29 -10.01 6.03 -2.83
CA SER A 29 -9.02 5.10 -2.29
C SER A 29 -8.78 3.89 -3.19
N GLY A 30 -9.83 3.36 -3.83
CA GLY A 30 -9.74 2.26 -4.78
C GLY A 30 -9.02 2.67 -6.07
N PHE A 31 -9.50 3.71 -6.73
CA PHE A 31 -8.91 4.17 -8.00
C PHE A 31 -7.48 4.66 -7.87
N ILE A 32 -7.15 5.39 -6.80
CA ILE A 32 -5.80 5.88 -6.56
C ILE A 32 -4.86 4.71 -6.24
N ALA A 33 -5.28 3.77 -5.40
CA ALA A 33 -4.46 2.61 -5.07
C ALA A 33 -4.13 1.77 -6.32
N ASP A 34 -5.06 1.63 -7.24
CA ASP A 34 -4.85 0.94 -8.50
C ASP A 34 -3.95 1.74 -9.45
N ALA A 35 -4.27 3.02 -9.66
CA ALA A 35 -3.49 3.92 -10.52
C ALA A 35 -2.02 4.07 -10.06
N THR A 36 -1.76 4.09 -8.74
CA THR A 36 -0.39 4.24 -8.20
C THR A 36 0.40 2.93 -8.16
N SER A 37 -0.20 1.82 -8.53
CA SER A 37 0.47 0.51 -8.54
C SER A 37 1.38 0.31 -9.76
N LEU A 38 1.24 1.10 -10.81
CA LEU A 38 1.93 0.92 -12.10
C LEU A 38 3.46 0.87 -12.03
N PRO A 39 4.18 1.69 -11.23
CA PRO A 39 5.65 1.72 -11.30
C PRO A 39 6.34 0.50 -10.70
N LEU A 40 5.65 -0.22 -9.83
CA LEU A 40 6.27 -1.33 -9.12
C LEU A 40 5.89 -2.66 -9.76
N VAL A 41 6.87 -3.40 -10.22
CA VAL A 41 6.67 -4.75 -10.82
C VAL A 41 5.84 -5.64 -9.89
N ILE A 42 6.15 -5.64 -8.60
CA ILE A 42 5.53 -6.53 -7.59
C ILE A 42 4.12 -6.12 -7.17
N SER A 43 3.64 -4.96 -7.60
CA SER A 43 2.35 -4.42 -7.14
C SER A 43 1.14 -5.05 -7.82
N ASN A 44 1.34 -5.66 -8.99
CA ASN A 44 0.28 -6.28 -9.76
C ASN A 44 0.82 -7.49 -10.53
N LEU A 45 0.02 -8.56 -10.62
CA LEU A 45 0.38 -9.78 -11.36
C LEU A 45 0.69 -9.50 -12.83
N VAL A 46 -0.06 -8.59 -13.46
CA VAL A 46 0.17 -8.20 -14.86
C VAL A 46 1.54 -7.54 -15.03
N ASN A 47 1.95 -6.70 -14.08
CA ASN A 47 3.26 -6.06 -14.10
C ASN A 47 4.38 -7.10 -13.98
N ILE A 48 4.22 -8.08 -13.08
CA ILE A 48 5.17 -9.18 -12.90
C ILE A 48 5.31 -9.97 -14.20
N LEU A 49 4.19 -10.42 -14.78
CA LEU A 49 4.18 -11.19 -16.03
C LEU A 49 4.79 -10.42 -17.19
N SER A 50 4.46 -9.13 -17.33
CA SER A 50 5.00 -8.29 -18.40
C SER A 50 6.50 -8.07 -18.23
N ALA A 51 6.96 -7.78 -17.02
CA ALA A 51 8.38 -7.57 -16.74
C ALA A 51 9.19 -8.85 -17.00
N ASP A 52 8.67 -10.00 -16.56
CA ASP A 52 9.29 -11.31 -16.76
C ASP A 52 9.35 -11.68 -18.24
N TYR A 53 8.22 -11.58 -18.95
CA TYR A 53 8.13 -11.90 -20.37
C TYR A 53 9.09 -11.11 -21.26
N PHE A 54 9.26 -9.82 -20.94
CA PHE A 54 10.16 -8.93 -21.69
C PHE A 54 11.57 -8.87 -21.11
N GLY A 55 11.89 -9.61 -20.06
CA GLY A 55 13.19 -9.59 -19.38
C GLY A 55 13.57 -8.21 -18.82
N ILE A 56 12.58 -7.44 -18.34
CA ILE A 56 12.78 -6.09 -17.82
C ILE A 56 13.01 -6.16 -16.31
N GLY A 57 14.21 -5.78 -15.85
CA GLY A 57 14.50 -5.70 -14.42
C GLY A 57 13.65 -4.66 -13.68
N PHE A 58 13.53 -4.81 -12.37
CA PHE A 58 12.67 -3.99 -11.50
C PHE A 58 12.92 -2.48 -11.68
N SER A 59 14.17 -2.05 -11.59
CA SER A 59 14.54 -0.63 -11.68
C SER A 59 14.26 -0.04 -13.08
N ALA A 60 14.53 -0.80 -14.14
CA ALA A 60 14.26 -0.37 -15.51
C ALA A 60 12.75 -0.24 -15.78
N TYR A 61 11.95 -1.16 -15.23
CA TYR A 61 10.50 -1.10 -15.29
C TYR A 61 9.96 0.12 -14.56
N ALA A 62 10.40 0.32 -13.31
CA ALA A 62 9.96 1.44 -12.47
C ALA A 62 10.20 2.80 -13.14
N VAL A 63 11.41 3.02 -13.68
CA VAL A 63 11.76 4.27 -14.36
C VAL A 63 10.86 4.51 -15.59
N ARG A 64 10.57 3.49 -16.38
CA ARG A 64 9.70 3.61 -17.57
C ARG A 64 8.25 3.89 -17.19
N MET A 65 7.78 3.35 -16.09
CA MET A 65 6.38 3.47 -15.66
C MET A 65 6.10 4.70 -14.80
N ILE A 66 7.11 5.47 -14.37
CA ILE A 66 6.92 6.67 -13.54
C ILE A 66 6.05 7.72 -14.27
N VAL A 67 6.34 8.02 -15.53
CA VAL A 67 5.59 9.03 -16.30
C VAL A 67 4.15 8.57 -16.57
N PRO A 68 3.90 7.37 -17.12
CA PRO A 68 2.54 6.84 -17.25
C PRO A 68 1.76 6.86 -15.93
N ASN A 69 2.43 6.50 -14.83
CA ASN A 69 1.81 6.52 -13.50
C ASN A 69 1.39 7.92 -13.05
N LEU A 70 2.26 8.91 -13.21
CA LEU A 70 1.94 10.31 -12.84
C LEU A 70 0.77 10.85 -13.67
N VAL A 71 0.74 10.54 -14.96
CA VAL A 71 -0.38 10.93 -15.84
C VAL A 71 -1.66 10.23 -15.42
N SER A 72 -1.63 8.92 -15.20
CA SER A 72 -2.77 8.14 -14.73
C SER A 72 -3.31 8.67 -13.41
N LEU A 73 -2.42 8.94 -12.45
CA LEU A 73 -2.79 9.51 -11.15
C LEU A 73 -3.43 10.89 -11.30
N ALA A 74 -2.83 11.77 -12.10
CA ALA A 74 -3.36 13.13 -12.33
C ALA A 74 -4.76 13.07 -12.97
N VAL A 75 -4.94 12.23 -14.00
CA VAL A 75 -6.23 12.05 -14.66
C VAL A 75 -7.25 11.45 -13.71
N ALA A 76 -6.90 10.41 -12.94
CA ALA A 76 -7.78 9.81 -11.96
C ALA A 76 -8.25 10.82 -10.90
N LEU A 77 -7.33 11.64 -10.36
CA LEU A 77 -7.65 12.70 -9.41
C LEU A 77 -8.57 13.76 -10.02
N LEU A 78 -8.30 14.21 -11.23
CA LEU A 78 -9.13 15.20 -11.93
C LEU A 78 -10.54 14.68 -12.19
N VAL A 79 -10.68 13.44 -12.66
CA VAL A 79 -11.99 12.83 -12.93
C VAL A 79 -12.76 12.65 -11.63
N LEU A 80 -12.14 12.10 -10.58
CA LEU A 80 -12.77 11.92 -9.28
C LEU A 80 -13.19 13.27 -8.67
N TYR A 81 -12.32 14.27 -8.74
CA TYR A 81 -12.65 15.61 -8.26
C TYR A 81 -13.80 16.22 -9.06
N ALA A 82 -13.76 16.18 -10.38
CA ALA A 82 -14.82 16.73 -11.23
C ALA A 82 -16.18 16.07 -10.95
N TYR A 83 -16.17 14.75 -10.76
CA TYR A 83 -17.39 13.98 -10.49
C TYR A 83 -17.92 14.20 -9.08
N TYR A 84 -17.06 14.17 -8.06
CA TYR A 84 -17.45 14.20 -6.67
C TYR A 84 -17.35 15.57 -5.99
N ARG A 85 -16.94 16.65 -6.67
CA ARG A 85 -16.69 17.97 -6.07
C ARG A 85 -17.87 18.52 -5.23
N LYS A 86 -19.09 18.17 -5.60
CA LYS A 86 -20.31 18.59 -4.86
C LYS A 86 -20.58 17.75 -3.61
N ALA A 87 -20.02 16.54 -3.55
CA ALA A 87 -20.17 15.63 -2.43
C ALA A 87 -18.99 15.69 -1.44
N ILE A 88 -17.91 16.40 -1.79
CA ILE A 88 -16.80 16.61 -0.88
C ILE A 88 -17.16 17.70 0.12
N PRO A 89 -17.10 17.45 1.43
CA PRO A 89 -17.42 18.46 2.44
C PRO A 89 -16.37 19.58 2.41
N PRO A 90 -16.79 20.86 2.57
CA PRO A 90 -15.88 22.00 2.51
C PRO A 90 -14.92 22.09 3.70
N ALA A 91 -15.27 21.47 4.81
CA ALA A 91 -14.45 21.44 6.02
C ALA A 91 -14.70 20.16 6.82
N TYR A 92 -13.70 19.76 7.59
CA TYR A 92 -13.82 18.69 8.56
C TYR A 92 -13.09 19.06 9.86
N ASP A 93 -13.53 18.49 10.96
CA ASP A 93 -12.94 18.72 12.27
C ASP A 93 -11.74 17.80 12.50
N ALA A 94 -10.54 18.31 12.29
CA ALA A 94 -9.30 17.54 12.47
C ALA A 94 -9.08 17.07 13.92
N ALA A 95 -9.71 17.73 14.92
CA ALA A 95 -9.57 17.33 16.33
C ALA A 95 -10.24 15.98 16.63
N LYS A 96 -11.15 15.52 15.76
CA LYS A 96 -11.80 14.20 15.88
C LYS A 96 -10.93 13.05 15.34
N VAL A 97 -9.86 13.36 14.63
CA VAL A 97 -8.92 12.34 14.15
C VAL A 97 -7.97 11.98 15.28
N ARG A 98 -7.89 10.69 15.60
CA ARG A 98 -6.92 10.20 16.60
C ARG A 98 -5.50 10.52 16.16
N SER A 99 -4.65 10.86 17.13
CA SER A 99 -3.24 11.08 16.85
C SER A 99 -2.62 9.84 16.19
N PRO A 100 -1.81 9.99 15.13
CA PRO A 100 -1.09 8.86 14.52
C PRO A 100 -0.23 8.10 15.52
N ARG A 101 0.25 8.77 16.58
CA ARG A 101 1.04 8.14 17.65
C ARG A 101 0.24 7.14 18.46
N ASP A 102 -1.06 7.38 18.65
CA ASP A 102 -1.95 6.49 19.40
C ASP A 102 -2.27 5.20 18.62
N ALA A 103 -2.11 5.23 17.31
CA ALA A 103 -2.28 4.05 16.45
C ALA A 103 -1.09 3.10 16.52
N VAL A 104 0.09 3.57 16.94
CA VAL A 104 1.31 2.75 17.06
C VAL A 104 1.30 2.00 18.38
N LYS A 105 0.79 0.77 18.39
CA LYS A 105 0.74 -0.08 19.59
C LYS A 105 2.12 -0.48 20.11
N GLN A 106 3.11 -0.63 19.23
CA GLN A 106 4.48 -1.05 19.57
C GLN A 106 5.50 -0.29 18.70
N ALA A 107 6.16 0.73 19.27
CA ALA A 107 7.13 1.56 18.56
C ALA A 107 8.35 0.77 18.03
N GLY A 108 8.75 -0.29 18.75
CA GLY A 108 9.83 -1.18 18.31
C GLY A 108 9.49 -1.92 17.02
N LEU A 109 8.34 -2.59 16.99
CA LEU A 109 7.87 -3.29 15.79
C LEU A 109 7.65 -2.34 14.61
N PHE A 110 7.11 -1.16 14.87
CA PHE A 110 6.91 -0.15 13.85
C PHE A 110 8.22 0.26 13.18
N ARG A 111 9.28 0.49 13.98
CA ARG A 111 10.62 0.79 13.44
C ARG A 111 11.21 -0.37 12.64
N VAL A 112 11.10 -1.59 13.17
CA VAL A 112 11.60 -2.78 12.46
C VAL A 112 10.86 -2.98 11.13
N SER A 113 9.55 -2.74 11.08
CA SER A 113 8.77 -2.81 9.83
C SER A 113 9.30 -1.82 8.77
N TRP A 114 9.64 -0.60 9.19
CA TRP A 114 10.22 0.40 8.28
C TRP A 114 11.61 0.00 7.79
N VAL A 115 12.44 -0.60 8.66
CA VAL A 115 13.76 -1.10 8.26
C VAL A 115 13.62 -2.24 7.26
N ILE A 116 12.75 -3.21 7.52
CA ILE A 116 12.50 -4.32 6.59
C ILE A 116 12.00 -3.79 5.24
N LEU A 117 11.08 -2.84 5.25
CA LEU A 117 10.56 -2.23 4.02
C LEU A 117 11.65 -1.48 3.24
N ALA A 118 12.50 -0.73 3.95
CA ALA A 118 13.62 -0.02 3.32
C ALA A 118 14.64 -0.97 2.71
N VAL A 119 14.98 -2.06 3.41
CA VAL A 119 15.88 -3.11 2.90
C VAL A 119 15.29 -3.81 1.68
N LEU A 120 13.99 -4.13 1.71
CA LEU A 120 13.29 -4.70 0.55
C LEU A 120 13.34 -3.76 -0.65
N LEU A 121 13.02 -2.49 -0.45
CA LEU A 121 13.03 -1.51 -1.54
C LEU A 121 14.44 -1.33 -2.10
N ALA A 122 15.45 -1.25 -1.25
CA ALA A 122 16.85 -1.22 -1.68
C ALA A 122 17.24 -2.47 -2.47
N GLY A 123 16.84 -3.66 -2.01
CA GLY A 123 17.05 -4.92 -2.72
C GLY A 123 16.41 -4.95 -4.10
N PHE A 124 15.21 -4.41 -4.25
CA PHE A 124 14.53 -4.31 -5.55
C PHE A 124 15.20 -3.31 -6.49
N LEU A 125 15.69 -2.18 -5.97
CA LEU A 125 16.39 -1.19 -6.79
C LEU A 125 17.77 -1.68 -7.23
N LEU A 126 18.37 -2.58 -6.45
CA LEU A 126 19.67 -3.17 -6.71
C LEU A 126 19.59 -4.55 -7.41
N ASP A 127 18.43 -4.87 -8.02
CA ASP A 127 18.18 -6.17 -8.68
C ASP A 127 19.27 -6.56 -9.68
N LYS A 128 19.74 -5.57 -10.47
CA LYS A 128 20.81 -5.76 -11.47
C LYS A 128 22.16 -6.15 -10.87
N TRP A 129 22.42 -5.71 -9.65
CA TRP A 129 23.70 -5.95 -8.97
C TRP A 129 23.68 -7.23 -8.13
N LEU A 130 22.54 -7.52 -7.53
CA LEU A 130 22.40 -8.68 -6.64
C LEU A 130 22.10 -9.97 -7.42
N SER A 131 21.48 -9.90 -8.59
CA SER A 131 21.02 -11.07 -9.38
C SER A 131 20.19 -12.06 -8.55
N ILE A 132 19.49 -11.56 -7.52
CA ILE A 132 18.65 -12.35 -6.61
C ILE A 132 17.19 -12.25 -7.08
N PRO A 133 16.50 -13.37 -7.25
CA PRO A 133 15.07 -13.34 -7.61
C PRO A 133 14.24 -12.53 -6.59
N VAL A 134 13.35 -11.69 -7.08
CA VAL A 134 12.47 -10.85 -6.25
C VAL A 134 11.67 -11.68 -5.25
N SER A 135 11.23 -12.87 -5.65
CA SER A 135 10.51 -13.82 -4.79
C SER A 135 11.33 -14.26 -3.56
N PHE A 136 12.64 -14.41 -3.72
CA PHE A 136 13.53 -14.77 -2.61
C PHE A 136 13.67 -13.62 -1.61
N LEU A 137 13.81 -12.38 -2.09
CA LEU A 137 13.87 -11.19 -1.24
C LEU A 137 12.58 -11.01 -0.43
N ILE A 138 11.42 -11.18 -1.09
CA ILE A 138 10.12 -11.09 -0.41
C ILE A 138 9.97 -12.22 0.62
N GLY A 139 10.32 -13.45 0.27
CA GLY A 139 10.25 -14.60 1.17
C GLY A 139 11.14 -14.43 2.39
N ALA A 140 12.38 -13.99 2.20
CA ALA A 140 13.31 -13.71 3.29
C ALA A 140 12.80 -12.60 4.23
N ALA A 141 12.30 -11.51 3.67
CA ALA A 141 11.74 -10.42 4.46
C ALA A 141 10.49 -10.84 5.23
N ALA A 142 9.59 -11.62 4.61
CA ALA A 142 8.43 -12.17 5.27
C ALA A 142 8.84 -13.10 6.44
N PHE A 143 9.84 -13.95 6.24
CA PHE A 143 10.37 -14.82 7.28
C PHE A 143 10.95 -14.03 8.45
N VAL A 144 11.80 -13.02 8.17
CA VAL A 144 12.36 -12.14 9.21
C VAL A 144 11.24 -11.42 9.96
N PHE A 145 10.24 -10.90 9.26
CA PHE A 145 9.12 -10.21 9.88
C PHE A 145 8.31 -11.15 10.78
N LEU A 146 8.01 -12.36 10.33
CA LEU A 146 7.33 -13.38 11.12
C LEU A 146 8.15 -13.77 12.37
N ALA A 147 9.47 -13.94 12.24
CA ALA A 147 10.35 -14.27 13.36
C ALA A 147 10.36 -13.15 14.42
N VAL A 148 10.44 -11.89 14.00
CA VAL A 148 10.41 -10.73 14.89
C VAL A 148 9.06 -10.56 15.57
N THR A 149 7.96 -10.83 14.87
CA THR A 149 6.60 -10.68 15.40
C THR A 149 6.14 -11.87 16.23
N TRP A 150 6.84 -13.01 16.18
CA TRP A 150 6.43 -14.27 16.80
C TRP A 150 6.09 -14.15 18.28
N LYS A 151 6.91 -13.38 19.03
CA LYS A 151 6.73 -13.15 20.48
C LYS A 151 6.00 -11.85 20.81
N SER A 152 5.50 -11.13 19.81
CA SER A 152 4.85 -9.84 20.04
C SER A 152 3.42 -9.99 20.52
N PRO A 153 3.03 -9.34 21.62
CA PRO A 153 1.64 -9.32 22.07
C PRO A 153 0.73 -8.49 21.17
N ALA A 154 1.31 -7.62 20.33
CA ALA A 154 0.53 -6.73 19.46
C ALA A 154 0.13 -7.40 18.13
N VAL A 155 0.84 -8.46 17.72
CA VAL A 155 0.58 -9.19 16.47
C VAL A 155 0.34 -10.65 16.78
N ARG A 156 -0.86 -11.12 16.52
CA ARG A 156 -1.20 -12.55 16.66
C ARG A 156 -0.77 -13.31 15.41
N THR A 157 0.53 -13.57 15.31
CA THR A 157 1.16 -14.21 14.15
C THR A 157 0.45 -15.49 13.72
N ARG A 158 -0.03 -16.29 14.68
CA ARG A 158 -0.79 -17.52 14.39
C ARG A 158 -2.15 -17.26 13.70
N GLU A 159 -2.82 -16.16 14.05
CA GLU A 159 -4.07 -15.76 13.38
C GLU A 159 -3.81 -15.22 11.98
N VAL A 160 -2.74 -14.46 11.80
CA VAL A 160 -2.30 -13.97 10.48
C VAL A 160 -1.98 -15.12 9.54
N LEU A 161 -1.25 -16.13 10.02
CA LEU A 161 -0.94 -17.33 9.22
C LEU A 161 -2.19 -18.14 8.86
N LYS A 162 -3.17 -18.24 9.77
CA LYS A 162 -4.43 -18.93 9.50
C LYS A 162 -5.34 -18.16 8.54
N ALA A 163 -5.28 -16.83 8.56
CA ALA A 163 -6.09 -15.97 7.70
C ALA A 163 -5.50 -15.80 6.30
N ALA A 164 -4.27 -16.24 6.08
CA ALA A 164 -3.64 -16.16 4.76
C ALA A 164 -4.35 -17.11 3.77
N PRO A 165 -4.63 -16.64 2.54
CA PRO A 165 -5.27 -17.46 1.50
C PRO A 165 -4.26 -18.48 0.95
N TRP A 166 -4.27 -19.70 1.50
CA TRP A 166 -3.38 -20.80 1.10
C TRP A 166 -3.86 -21.60 -0.12
N HIS A 167 -4.82 -21.08 -0.90
CA HIS A 167 -5.35 -21.73 -2.12
C HIS A 167 -4.90 -21.04 -3.36
#